data_190ec4e24e78e2461ced9eca992e05c6
#
_entry.id   190ec4e24e78e2461ced9eca992e05c6
#
_cell.length_a   1.000
_cell.length_b   1.000
_cell.length_c   1.000
_cell.angle_alpha   90.00
_cell.angle_beta   90.00
_cell.angle_gamma   90.00
#
_symmetry.space_group_name_H-M   'P 1'
#
loop_
_entity.id
_entity.type
_entity.pdbx_description
1 polymer ?
#
loop_
_entity_poly.entity_id
_entity_poly.type
_entity_poly.pdbx_seq_one_letter_code
_entity_poly.pdbx_strand_id
1 'polypeptide(L)'
;MAIKNEQKGICWIDWPEELKDRHSKAVKEAEKELAEEIEFYRFQQYCFTTQWRKLKAYANKKGISIIGDVPIYVALDSSDAWANPEMLQFDKDYDPKAVAGCPPDAFSATGQLWGNPLYDWKALKKDGYGWWVQRMTHCWNFMM
;
A
#
# COMPACT_ATOMS: atom_id res chain seq x y z
N MET A 1 -5.59 1.51 -8.90
CA MET A 1 -6.05 2.90 -9.23
C MET A 1 -7.15 2.87 -10.29
N ALA A 2 -7.00 2.15 -11.41
CA ALA A 2 -8.01 2.14 -12.47
C ALA A 2 -9.42 1.77 -11.96
N ILE A 3 -9.58 0.63 -11.29
CA ILE A 3 -10.87 0.25 -10.66
C ILE A 3 -11.38 1.34 -9.70
N LYS A 4 -10.48 1.93 -8.89
CA LYS A 4 -10.87 2.99 -7.95
C LYS A 4 -11.45 4.22 -8.65
N ASN A 5 -10.86 4.61 -9.77
CA ASN A 5 -11.37 5.74 -10.57
C ASN A 5 -12.74 5.41 -11.16
N GLU A 6 -12.94 4.21 -11.69
CA GLU A 6 -14.24 3.74 -12.16
C GLU A 6 -15.29 3.75 -11.05
N GLN A 7 -14.89 3.37 -9.84
CA GLN A 7 -15.70 3.45 -8.62
C GLN A 7 -15.74 4.88 -8.02
N LYS A 8 -15.48 5.93 -8.82
CA LYS A 8 -15.56 7.36 -8.43
C LYS A 8 -14.71 7.73 -7.22
N GLY A 9 -13.63 7.00 -6.97
CA GLY A 9 -12.70 7.26 -5.89
C GLY A 9 -13.13 6.80 -4.50
N ILE A 10 -14.25 6.10 -4.36
CA ILE A 10 -14.69 5.56 -3.05
C ILE A 10 -13.70 4.51 -2.53
N CYS A 11 -13.72 4.30 -1.21
CA CYS A 11 -12.88 3.31 -0.56
C CYS A 11 -13.22 1.90 -1.06
N TRP A 12 -12.21 1.05 -1.20
CA TRP A 12 -12.40 -0.32 -1.72
C TRP A 12 -13.34 -1.19 -0.85
N ILE A 13 -13.45 -0.91 0.44
CA ILE A 13 -14.40 -1.61 1.32
C ILE A 13 -15.86 -1.32 0.97
N ASP A 14 -16.11 -0.22 0.28
CA ASP A 14 -17.44 0.19 -0.19
C ASP A 14 -17.71 -0.21 -1.66
N TRP A 15 -16.77 -0.94 -2.29
CA TRP A 15 -16.97 -1.43 -3.66
C TRP A 15 -17.99 -2.58 -3.70
N PRO A 16 -18.55 -2.89 -4.88
CA PRO A 16 -19.31 -4.12 -5.09
C PRO A 16 -18.51 -5.36 -4.63
N GLU A 17 -19.19 -6.32 -3.99
CA GLU A 17 -18.54 -7.51 -3.39
C GLU A 17 -17.59 -8.22 -4.35
N GLU A 18 -17.99 -8.33 -5.62
CA GLU A 18 -17.19 -8.97 -6.65
C GLU A 18 -15.88 -8.25 -6.99
N LEU A 19 -15.72 -6.97 -6.60
CA LEU A 19 -14.49 -6.19 -6.79
C LEU A 19 -13.60 -6.14 -5.53
N LYS A 20 -14.12 -6.55 -4.38
CA LYS A 20 -13.33 -6.61 -3.14
C LYS A 20 -12.32 -7.77 -3.14
N ASP A 21 -12.69 -8.90 -3.74
CA ASP A 21 -11.75 -10.02 -3.94
C ASP A 21 -10.93 -9.83 -5.22
N ARG A 22 -9.63 -9.55 -5.06
CA ARG A 22 -8.69 -9.37 -6.19
C ARG A 22 -8.58 -10.58 -7.12
N HIS A 23 -8.98 -11.77 -6.69
CA HIS A 23 -8.92 -12.99 -7.48
C HIS A 23 -10.23 -13.29 -8.21
N SER A 24 -11.26 -12.48 -7.99
CA SER A 24 -12.58 -12.65 -8.57
C SER A 24 -12.56 -12.59 -10.11
N LYS A 25 -13.64 -13.11 -10.71
CA LYS A 25 -13.86 -13.00 -12.15
C LYS A 25 -14.07 -11.54 -12.58
N ALA A 26 -14.79 -10.76 -11.76
CA ALA A 26 -15.08 -9.36 -12.02
C ALA A 26 -13.80 -8.52 -12.11
N VAL A 27 -12.82 -8.73 -11.20
CA VAL A 27 -11.53 -8.04 -11.27
C VAL A 27 -10.76 -8.40 -12.55
N LYS A 28 -10.79 -9.68 -12.98
CA LYS A 28 -10.14 -10.10 -14.23
C LYS A 28 -10.80 -9.54 -15.48
N GLU A 29 -12.10 -9.29 -15.44
CA GLU A 29 -12.84 -8.61 -16.50
C GLU A 29 -12.49 -7.12 -16.51
N ALA A 30 -12.52 -6.46 -15.35
CA ALA A 30 -12.11 -5.07 -15.19
C ALA A 30 -10.65 -4.83 -15.64
N GLU A 31 -9.73 -5.76 -15.40
CA GLU A 31 -8.35 -5.67 -15.91
C GLU A 31 -8.28 -5.57 -17.44
N LYS A 32 -9.19 -6.23 -18.15
CA LYS A 32 -9.24 -6.17 -19.62
C LYS A 32 -9.90 -4.90 -20.10
N GLU A 33 -11.00 -4.50 -19.47
CA GLU A 33 -11.74 -3.29 -19.82
C GLU A 33 -10.93 -2.02 -19.55
N LEU A 34 -10.17 -1.99 -18.46
CA LEU A 34 -9.36 -0.86 -18.04
C LEU A 34 -7.89 -0.97 -18.47
N ALA A 35 -7.58 -1.81 -19.46
CA ALA A 35 -6.20 -2.10 -19.85
C ALA A 35 -5.40 -0.85 -20.21
N GLU A 36 -5.98 0.12 -20.92
CA GLU A 36 -5.33 1.36 -21.30
C GLU A 36 -5.00 2.23 -20.08
N GLU A 37 -5.93 2.36 -19.14
CA GLU A 37 -5.71 3.10 -17.90
C GLU A 37 -4.67 2.42 -17.00
N ILE A 38 -4.67 1.09 -16.94
CA ILE A 38 -3.64 0.33 -16.23
C ILE A 38 -2.25 0.58 -16.83
N GLU A 39 -2.12 0.56 -18.17
CA GLU A 39 -0.85 0.87 -18.84
C GLU A 39 -0.41 2.32 -18.60
N PHE A 40 -1.32 3.27 -18.49
CA PHE A 40 -0.99 4.64 -18.10
C PHE A 40 -0.36 4.69 -16.70
N TYR A 41 -0.93 3.99 -15.69
CA TYR A 41 -0.33 3.92 -14.36
C TYR A 41 1.02 3.19 -14.36
N ARG A 42 1.17 2.12 -15.13
CA ARG A 42 2.45 1.42 -15.31
C ARG A 42 3.51 2.35 -15.91
N PHE A 43 3.14 3.13 -16.90
CA PHE A 43 4.01 4.12 -17.53
C PHE A 43 4.46 5.20 -16.52
N GLN A 44 3.54 5.71 -15.70
CA GLN A 44 3.88 6.66 -14.63
C GLN A 44 4.91 6.06 -13.65
N GLN A 45 4.72 4.82 -13.21
CA GLN A 45 5.66 4.12 -12.32
C GLN A 45 7.02 3.89 -12.99
N TYR A 46 7.02 3.58 -14.27
CA TYR A 46 8.25 3.45 -15.05
C TYR A 46 9.01 4.77 -15.13
N CYS A 47 8.33 5.85 -15.46
CA CYS A 47 8.93 7.19 -15.52
C CYS A 47 9.51 7.59 -14.16
N PHE A 48 8.72 7.46 -13.09
CA PHE A 48 9.16 7.79 -11.73
C PHE A 48 10.41 6.97 -11.33
N THR A 49 10.36 5.66 -11.50
CA THR A 49 11.46 4.78 -11.13
C THR A 49 12.74 5.11 -11.91
N THR A 50 12.59 5.40 -13.21
CA THR A 50 13.72 5.75 -14.08
C THR A 50 14.35 7.08 -13.68
N GLN A 51 13.53 8.09 -13.41
CA GLN A 51 13.99 9.42 -12.99
C GLN A 51 14.63 9.36 -11.60
N TRP A 52 14.01 8.66 -10.66
CA TRP A 52 14.54 8.47 -9.32
C TRP A 52 15.92 7.81 -9.32
N ARG A 53 16.09 6.72 -10.08
CA ARG A 53 17.38 6.03 -10.20
C ARG A 53 18.47 6.94 -10.75
N LYS A 54 18.15 7.78 -11.73
CA LYS A 54 19.08 8.78 -12.28
C LYS A 54 19.47 9.82 -11.24
N LEU A 55 18.48 10.36 -10.51
CA LEU A 55 18.70 11.36 -9.45
C LEU A 55 19.57 10.78 -8.34
N LYS A 56 19.24 9.57 -7.85
CA LYS A 56 20.00 8.87 -6.81
C LYS A 56 21.44 8.63 -7.24
N ALA A 57 21.66 8.12 -8.44
CA ALA A 57 22.99 7.90 -8.98
C ALA A 57 23.79 9.22 -9.10
N TYR A 58 23.15 10.30 -9.50
CA TYR A 58 23.78 11.62 -9.54
C TYR A 58 24.18 12.11 -8.15
N ALA A 59 23.30 12.02 -7.15
CA ALA A 59 23.57 12.39 -5.77
C ALA A 59 24.75 11.57 -5.20
N ASN A 60 24.70 10.25 -5.35
CA ASN A 60 25.74 9.35 -4.86
C ASN A 60 27.10 9.63 -5.51
N LYS A 61 27.14 9.94 -6.80
CA LYS A 61 28.36 10.36 -7.51
C LYS A 61 28.96 11.65 -6.93
N LYS A 62 28.15 12.49 -6.29
CA LYS A 62 28.59 13.72 -5.59
C LYS A 62 28.91 13.49 -4.11
N GLY A 63 28.93 12.25 -3.64
CA GLY A 63 29.15 11.91 -2.22
C GLY A 63 27.95 12.17 -1.32
N ILE A 64 26.75 12.37 -1.88
CA ILE A 64 25.54 12.62 -1.13
C ILE A 64 24.76 11.31 -1.01
N SER A 65 24.52 10.87 0.23
CA SER A 65 23.63 9.73 0.51
C SER A 65 22.20 10.21 0.73
N ILE A 66 21.24 9.47 0.19
CA ILE A 66 19.82 9.72 0.40
C ILE A 66 19.32 8.75 1.46
N ILE A 67 18.78 9.30 2.56
CA ILE A 67 18.16 8.50 3.62
C ILE A 67 16.66 8.49 3.34
N GLY A 68 16.09 7.30 3.23
CA GLY A 68 14.67 7.09 3.06
C GLY A 68 13.99 6.66 4.35
N ASP A 69 12.66 6.69 4.34
CA ASP A 69 11.81 6.20 5.41
C ASP A 69 10.77 5.22 4.88
N VAL A 70 10.33 4.30 5.71
CA VAL A 70 9.30 3.31 5.39
C VAL A 70 8.14 3.49 6.36
N PRO A 71 6.99 3.99 5.91
CA PRO A 71 5.82 4.07 6.76
C PRO A 71 5.48 2.70 7.34
N ILE A 72 5.34 2.62 8.67
CA ILE A 72 5.06 1.33 9.32
C ILE A 72 3.67 0.79 8.95
N TYR A 73 2.67 1.66 8.81
CA TYR A 73 1.31 1.26 8.47
C TYR A 73 0.98 1.55 7.01
N VAL A 74 -0.01 0.82 6.49
CA VAL A 74 -0.67 1.11 5.21
C VAL A 74 -1.99 1.84 5.47
N ALA A 75 -2.43 2.65 4.53
CA ALA A 75 -3.76 3.24 4.62
C ALA A 75 -4.84 2.17 4.41
N LEU A 76 -5.99 2.32 5.08
CA LEU A 76 -7.14 1.46 4.86
C LEU A 76 -7.52 1.43 3.38
N ASP A 77 -7.59 2.61 2.77
CA ASP A 77 -7.92 2.80 1.36
C ASP A 77 -6.67 2.76 0.47
N SER A 78 -5.90 1.68 0.56
CA SER A 78 -4.70 1.45 -0.24
C SER A 78 -4.79 0.18 -1.08
N SER A 79 -3.98 0.12 -2.13
CA SER A 79 -3.79 -1.09 -2.92
C SER A 79 -3.23 -2.25 -2.09
N ASP A 80 -2.41 -1.96 -1.09
CA ASP A 80 -1.86 -2.99 -0.20
C ASP A 80 -2.96 -3.63 0.65
N ALA A 81 -3.85 -2.82 1.25
CA ALA A 81 -4.96 -3.31 2.06
C ALA A 81 -5.96 -4.11 1.22
N TRP A 82 -6.31 -3.62 0.01
CA TRP A 82 -7.19 -4.34 -0.92
C TRP A 82 -6.56 -5.64 -1.45
N ALA A 83 -5.27 -5.60 -1.76
CA ALA A 83 -4.61 -6.75 -2.38
C ALA A 83 -4.22 -7.85 -1.38
N ASN A 84 -4.07 -7.51 -0.10
CA ASN A 84 -3.62 -8.44 0.94
C ASN A 84 -4.41 -8.23 2.24
N PRO A 85 -5.75 -8.29 2.23
CA PRO A 85 -6.56 -8.02 3.41
C PRO A 85 -6.27 -9.00 4.54
N GLU A 86 -5.82 -10.22 4.23
CA GLU A 86 -5.47 -11.27 5.17
C GLU A 86 -4.29 -10.92 6.09
N MET A 87 -3.47 -9.94 5.73
CA MET A 87 -2.37 -9.47 6.59
C MET A 87 -2.81 -8.44 7.64
N LEU A 88 -4.07 -8.01 7.61
CA LEU A 88 -4.63 -6.96 8.44
C LEU A 88 -5.72 -7.50 9.37
N GLN A 89 -5.94 -6.83 10.49
CA GLN A 89 -6.97 -7.21 11.46
C GLN A 89 -8.34 -6.68 11.02
N PHE A 90 -8.89 -7.28 10.00
CA PHE A 90 -10.23 -7.01 9.52
C PHE A 90 -11.25 -7.99 10.11
N ASP A 91 -12.49 -7.55 10.21
CA ASP A 91 -13.64 -8.44 10.39
C ASP A 91 -14.10 -9.02 9.02
N LYS A 92 -15.28 -9.67 9.02
CA LYS A 92 -15.85 -10.28 7.82
C LYS A 92 -16.31 -9.28 6.74
N ASP A 93 -16.56 -8.04 7.13
CA ASP A 93 -17.04 -6.96 6.25
C ASP A 93 -15.87 -6.02 5.84
N TYR A 94 -14.63 -6.40 6.15
CA TYR A 94 -13.39 -5.66 5.95
C TYR A 94 -13.26 -4.39 6.80
N ASP A 95 -14.07 -4.25 7.86
CA ASP A 95 -13.90 -3.19 8.83
C ASP A 95 -12.70 -3.48 9.75
N PRO A 96 -11.84 -2.49 10.04
CA PRO A 96 -10.72 -2.67 10.96
C PRO A 96 -11.20 -2.99 12.38
N LYS A 97 -10.81 -4.13 12.95
CA LYS A 97 -11.08 -4.49 14.35
C LYS A 97 -10.41 -3.55 15.34
N ALA A 98 -9.29 -2.96 14.94
CA ALA A 98 -8.56 -1.96 15.69
C ALA A 98 -7.69 -1.13 14.71
N VAL A 99 -7.43 0.11 15.09
CA VAL A 99 -6.64 1.05 14.29
C VAL A 99 -5.43 1.56 15.06
N ALA A 100 -4.42 1.99 14.31
CA ALA A 100 -3.19 2.53 14.84
C ALA A 100 -3.38 3.94 15.40
N GLY A 101 -2.55 4.25 16.38
CA GLY A 101 -2.45 5.57 17.00
C GLY A 101 -1.29 5.59 18.00
N CYS A 102 -1.09 6.70 18.67
CA CYS A 102 -0.15 6.80 19.77
C CYS A 102 -0.79 7.44 21.01
N PRO A 103 -0.36 7.04 22.21
CA PRO A 103 -0.81 7.67 23.45
C PRO A 103 -0.36 9.13 23.56
N PRO A 104 -0.90 9.90 24.51
CA PRO A 104 -0.44 11.24 24.81
C PRO A 104 1.07 11.31 25.04
N ASP A 105 1.72 12.32 24.45
CA ASP A 105 3.14 12.60 24.58
C ASP A 105 3.42 14.11 24.68
N ALA A 106 4.69 14.51 24.60
CA ALA A 106 5.11 15.92 24.66
C ALA A 106 4.62 16.76 23.45
N PHE A 107 4.25 16.12 22.34
CA PHE A 107 3.81 16.79 21.12
C PHE A 107 2.28 16.80 21.00
N SER A 108 1.57 15.85 21.64
CA SER A 108 0.12 15.74 21.61
C SER A 108 -0.42 15.33 22.96
N ALA A 109 -1.02 16.29 23.69
CA ALA A 109 -1.57 16.07 25.03
C ALA A 109 -2.74 15.04 25.07
N THR A 110 -3.40 14.80 23.94
CA THR A 110 -4.52 13.84 23.79
C THR A 110 -4.14 12.57 23.06
N GLY A 111 -2.87 12.43 22.62
CA GLY A 111 -2.44 11.38 21.71
C GLY A 111 -2.92 11.62 20.27
N GLN A 112 -2.69 10.64 19.42
CA GLN A 112 -3.07 10.70 18.00
C GLN A 112 -3.79 9.42 17.59
N LEU A 113 -4.88 9.54 16.86
CA LEU A 113 -5.57 8.43 16.22
C LEU A 113 -5.29 8.49 14.71
N TRP A 114 -4.45 7.59 14.19
CA TRP A 114 -4.04 7.60 12.79
C TRP A 114 -5.02 6.92 11.85
N GLY A 115 -5.82 5.97 12.36
CA GLY A 115 -6.87 5.31 11.60
C GLY A 115 -6.38 4.19 10.67
N ASN A 116 -5.09 3.91 10.61
CA ASN A 116 -4.56 2.81 9.80
C ASN A 116 -4.94 1.47 10.40
N PRO A 117 -5.31 0.44 9.61
CA PRO A 117 -5.57 -0.90 10.14
C PRO A 117 -4.30 -1.52 10.73
N LEU A 118 -4.46 -2.32 11.78
CA LEU A 118 -3.35 -3.04 12.39
C LEU A 118 -3.04 -4.33 11.64
N TYR A 119 -1.76 -4.74 11.66
CA TYR A 119 -1.33 -6.01 11.07
C TYR A 119 -1.77 -7.21 11.91
N ASP A 120 -2.20 -8.28 11.27
CA ASP A 120 -2.33 -9.59 11.88
C ASP A 120 -0.97 -10.30 11.88
N TRP A 121 -0.21 -10.10 12.95
CA TRP A 121 1.12 -10.68 13.09
C TRP A 121 1.11 -12.21 13.14
N LYS A 122 -0.02 -12.83 13.47
CA LYS A 122 -0.13 -14.31 13.46
C LYS A 122 -0.25 -14.80 12.01
N ALA A 123 -1.06 -14.15 11.19
CA ALA A 123 -1.18 -14.46 9.77
C ALA A 123 0.15 -14.20 9.05
N LEU A 124 0.77 -13.04 9.27
CA LEU A 124 2.07 -12.70 8.69
C LEU A 124 3.19 -13.68 9.08
N LYS A 125 3.23 -14.13 10.34
CA LYS A 125 4.19 -15.14 10.78
C LYS A 125 3.98 -16.47 10.07
N LYS A 126 2.73 -16.87 9.85
CA LYS A 126 2.38 -18.11 9.14
C LYS A 126 2.82 -18.08 7.68
N ASP A 127 2.76 -16.91 7.04
CA ASP A 127 3.24 -16.65 5.67
C ASP A 127 4.77 -16.41 5.61
N GLY A 128 5.50 -16.53 6.70
CA GLY A 128 6.94 -16.23 6.74
C GLY A 128 7.27 -14.75 6.53
N TYR A 129 6.32 -13.85 6.81
CA TYR A 129 6.44 -12.40 6.62
C TYR A 129 6.68 -11.99 5.17
N GLY A 130 6.18 -12.75 4.19
CA GLY A 130 6.46 -12.58 2.77
C GLY A 130 6.21 -11.15 2.27
N TRP A 131 5.06 -10.57 2.60
CA TRP A 131 4.76 -9.18 2.25
C TRP A 131 5.77 -8.17 2.85
N TRP A 132 6.15 -8.32 4.12
CA TRP A 132 7.14 -7.45 4.76
C TRP A 132 8.52 -7.57 4.14
N VAL A 133 8.95 -8.80 3.85
CA VAL A 133 10.24 -9.06 3.17
C VAL A 133 10.27 -8.37 1.81
N GLN A 134 9.21 -8.48 1.02
CA GLN A 134 9.10 -7.82 -0.28
C GLN A 134 9.14 -6.29 -0.13
N ARG A 135 8.35 -5.74 0.79
CA ARG A 135 8.31 -4.29 1.06
C ARG A 135 9.67 -3.75 1.46
N MET A 136 10.31 -4.39 2.43
CA MET A 136 11.65 -3.96 2.90
C MET A 136 12.70 -4.09 1.81
N THR A 137 12.70 -5.18 1.04
CA THR A 137 13.60 -5.37 -0.09
C THR A 137 13.41 -4.28 -1.15
N HIS A 138 12.16 -3.96 -1.48
CA HIS A 138 11.86 -2.89 -2.42
C HIS A 138 12.38 -1.53 -1.92
N CYS A 139 12.05 -1.19 -0.67
CA CYS A 139 12.49 0.05 -0.05
C CYS A 139 14.02 0.15 0.00
N TRP A 140 14.70 -0.93 0.39
CA TRP A 140 16.16 -0.99 0.41
C TRP A 140 16.76 -0.69 -0.97
N ASN A 141 16.34 -1.41 -1.99
CA ASN A 141 16.83 -1.23 -3.35
C ASN A 141 16.51 0.16 -3.94
N PHE A 142 15.44 0.78 -3.44
CA PHE A 142 14.98 2.07 -3.92
C PHE A 142 15.67 3.24 -3.20
N MET A 143 15.94 3.12 -1.90
CA MET A 143 16.43 4.22 -1.07
C MET A 143 17.93 4.14 -0.75
N MET A 144 18.51 2.95 -0.70
CA MET A 144 19.94 2.75 -0.48
C MET A 144 20.64 2.23 -1.70
#